data_7f1c65f2f0ef6e7f9a72794937b417d8
#
_entry.id   7f1c65f2f0ef6e7f9a72794937b417d8
#
_cell.length_a   1.000
_cell.length_b   1.000
_cell.length_c   1.000
_cell.angle_alpha   90.00
_cell.angle_beta   90.00
_cell.angle_gamma   90.00
#
_symmetry.space_group_name_H-M   'P 1'
#
loop_
_entity.id
_entity.type
_entity.pdbx_description
1 polymer ?
#
loop_
_entity_poly.entity_id
_entity_poly.type
_entity_poly.pdbx_seq_one_letter_code
_entity_poly.pdbx_strand_id
1 'polypeptide(L)'
;MKRALLVIAFLGTYAATAQDYKGHYGIGLALGEPSGFSIKKFNNNSEAFQYTLGYSTVDGKEGINIGVDFLLHNYDFITAEKGKIPFYYGAGIHLKSYNNAGNQIYARVPLGLAYELSDLPLDIFFEFAPGIAVVPEPSLVTNFAIGGRFYFDLNKARRAVEERI
;
A
#
# COMPACT_ATOMS: atom_id res chain seq x y z
N MET A 1 6.99 6.97 29.24
CA MET A 1 6.04 7.87 28.59
C MET A 1 6.70 9.03 27.78
N LYS A 2 7.92 9.47 28.07
CA LYS A 2 8.59 10.60 27.34
C LYS A 2 9.15 10.22 25.95
N ARG A 3 9.35 8.93 25.64
CA ARG A 3 9.94 8.48 24.36
C ARG A 3 8.91 8.33 23.22
N ALA A 4 7.63 8.17 23.53
CA ALA A 4 6.57 8.09 22.53
C ALA A 4 6.19 9.47 21.94
N LEU A 5 6.38 10.55 22.72
CA LEU A 5 6.11 11.92 22.25
C LEU A 5 7.15 12.41 21.21
N LEU A 6 8.35 11.87 21.20
CA LEU A 6 9.42 12.27 20.28
C LEU A 6 9.20 11.77 18.85
N VAL A 7 8.50 10.66 18.69
CA VAL A 7 8.16 10.09 17.36
C VAL A 7 7.06 10.93 16.69
N ILE A 8 6.11 11.46 17.47
CA ILE A 8 5.00 12.28 16.96
C ILE A 8 5.49 13.68 16.55
N ALA A 9 6.48 14.23 17.26
CA ALA A 9 7.04 15.56 16.95
C ALA A 9 7.87 15.58 15.65
N PHE A 10 8.36 14.42 15.15
CA PHE A 10 9.11 14.35 13.90
C PHE A 10 8.22 14.36 12.66
N LEU A 11 6.92 14.10 12.82
CA LEU A 11 5.92 14.09 11.74
C LEU A 11 5.41 15.51 11.37
N GLY A 12 5.76 16.54 12.14
CA GLY A 12 5.13 17.86 12.06
C GLY A 12 5.76 18.88 11.11
N THR A 13 6.80 18.57 10.32
CA THR A 13 7.53 19.58 9.53
C THR A 13 7.56 19.31 8.02
N TYR A 14 6.64 18.54 7.47
CA TYR A 14 6.52 18.40 6.02
C TYR A 14 5.57 19.46 5.47
N ALA A 15 6.15 20.56 4.95
CA ALA A 15 5.41 21.54 4.18
C ALA A 15 4.80 20.88 2.92
N ALA A 16 3.50 21.06 2.73
CA ALA A 16 2.76 20.61 1.56
C ALA A 16 3.30 21.31 0.31
N THR A 17 4.11 20.61 -0.46
CA THR A 17 4.38 20.95 -1.86
C THR A 17 3.59 19.97 -2.72
N ALA A 18 3.11 20.42 -3.88
CA ALA A 18 2.38 19.59 -4.85
C ALA A 18 3.10 18.24 -5.00
N GLN A 19 2.42 17.16 -4.58
CA GLN A 19 3.08 15.89 -4.32
C GLN A 19 3.54 15.26 -5.63
N ASP A 20 4.84 15.34 -5.88
CA ASP A 20 5.54 14.49 -6.85
C ASP A 20 5.97 13.23 -6.08
N TYR A 21 5.29 12.11 -6.32
CA TYR A 21 5.54 10.85 -5.60
C TYR A 21 6.75 10.06 -6.08
N LYS A 22 7.47 10.55 -7.09
CA LYS A 22 8.66 9.88 -7.61
C LYS A 22 9.68 9.63 -6.50
N GLY A 23 9.94 8.35 -6.22
CA GLY A 23 10.85 7.93 -5.16
C GLY A 23 10.28 7.98 -3.74
N HIS A 24 8.99 8.31 -3.58
CA HIS A 24 8.35 8.30 -2.28
C HIS A 24 7.93 6.89 -1.86
N TYR A 25 8.02 6.66 -0.56
CA TYR A 25 7.54 5.46 0.09
C TYR A 25 6.31 5.79 0.93
N GLY A 26 5.22 5.06 0.71
CA GLY A 26 4.04 5.08 1.55
C GLY A 26 4.05 3.86 2.47
N ILE A 27 3.88 4.06 3.76
CA ILE A 27 3.72 2.98 4.74
C ILE A 27 2.40 3.18 5.47
N GLY A 28 1.63 2.12 5.61
CA GLY A 28 0.33 2.19 6.25
C GLY A 28 -0.27 0.85 6.60
N LEU A 29 -1.56 0.91 6.88
CA LEU A 29 -2.35 -0.25 7.25
C LEU A 29 -3.50 -0.44 6.26
N ALA A 30 -3.84 -1.69 6.03
CA ALA A 30 -4.98 -2.14 5.27
C ALA A 30 -5.86 -3.02 6.15
N LEU A 31 -7.17 -2.82 6.09
CA LEU A 31 -8.19 -3.63 6.73
C LEU A 31 -9.01 -4.31 5.63
N GLY A 32 -9.20 -5.59 5.76
CA GLY A 32 -9.93 -6.40 4.78
C GLY A 32 -9.35 -7.80 4.67
N GLU A 33 -9.18 -8.27 3.45
CA GLU A 33 -8.57 -9.58 3.17
C GLU A 33 -7.44 -9.44 2.16
N PRO A 34 -6.17 -9.57 2.61
CA PRO A 34 -5.72 -9.71 4.01
C PRO A 34 -5.72 -8.37 4.75
N SER A 35 -5.77 -8.41 6.09
CA SER A 35 -5.55 -7.24 6.94
C SER A 35 -4.08 -7.17 7.36
N GLY A 36 -3.45 -5.97 7.32
CA GLY A 36 -2.06 -5.83 7.73
C GLY A 36 -1.37 -4.59 7.23
N PHE A 37 -0.06 -4.69 7.01
CA PHE A 37 0.77 -3.60 6.51
C PHE A 37 0.70 -3.51 4.98
N SER A 38 0.61 -2.28 4.49
CA SER A 38 0.73 -1.93 3.08
C SER A 38 1.90 -0.96 2.92
N ILE A 39 2.85 -1.32 2.06
CA ILE A 39 3.99 -0.48 1.71
C ILE A 39 3.91 -0.22 0.21
N LYS A 40 3.86 1.04 -0.20
CA LYS A 40 3.85 1.44 -1.61
C LYS A 40 5.10 2.25 -1.92
N LYS A 41 5.77 1.91 -3.02
CA LYS A 41 6.94 2.63 -3.53
C LYS A 41 6.65 3.11 -4.94
N PHE A 42 6.62 4.41 -5.14
CA PHE A 42 6.50 5.00 -6.47
C PHE A 42 7.86 5.02 -7.19
N ASN A 43 7.88 4.51 -8.43
CA ASN A 43 9.04 4.60 -9.32
C ASN A 43 9.00 5.91 -10.12
N ASN A 44 7.80 6.32 -10.49
CA ASN A 44 7.48 7.60 -11.14
C ASN A 44 6.07 8.02 -10.68
N ASN A 45 5.51 9.07 -11.28
CA ASN A 45 4.21 9.61 -10.86
C ASN A 45 3.03 8.67 -11.12
N SER A 46 3.19 7.66 -11.97
CA SER A 46 2.09 6.76 -12.39
C SER A 46 2.34 5.30 -12.03
N GLU A 47 3.59 4.91 -11.78
CA GLU A 47 3.96 3.52 -11.54
C GLU A 47 4.44 3.30 -10.11
N ALA A 48 3.93 2.27 -9.47
CA ALA A 48 4.34 1.91 -8.13
C ALA A 48 4.43 0.39 -7.94
N PHE A 49 5.28 -0.02 -7.01
CA PHE A 49 5.20 -1.34 -6.40
C PHE A 49 4.49 -1.22 -5.05
N GLN A 50 3.58 -2.16 -4.80
CA GLN A 50 2.92 -2.31 -3.51
C GLN A 50 3.32 -3.65 -2.91
N TYR A 51 3.75 -3.62 -1.66
CA TYR A 51 4.10 -4.80 -0.87
C TYR A 51 3.05 -4.94 0.23
N THR A 52 2.57 -6.16 0.41
CA THR A 52 1.59 -6.50 1.43
C THR A 52 2.18 -7.51 2.40
N LEU A 53 2.07 -7.24 3.68
CA LEU A 53 2.31 -8.21 4.75
C LEU A 53 1.08 -8.20 5.65
N GLY A 54 0.27 -9.24 5.58
CA GLY A 54 -1.01 -9.26 6.24
C GLY A 54 -1.36 -10.62 6.83
N TYR A 55 -2.45 -10.62 7.58
CA TYR A 55 -3.08 -11.79 8.15
C TYR A 55 -4.40 -12.05 7.44
N SER A 56 -4.63 -13.28 7.05
CA SER A 56 -5.81 -13.74 6.32
C SER A 56 -6.64 -14.66 7.21
N THR A 57 -7.96 -14.46 7.22
CA THR A 57 -8.90 -15.26 8.02
C THR A 57 -10.09 -15.71 7.18
N VAL A 58 -9.85 -16.23 5.98
CA VAL A 58 -10.90 -16.66 5.05
C VAL A 58 -11.21 -18.15 5.24
N ASP A 59 -12.49 -18.49 5.18
CA ASP A 59 -13.01 -19.86 5.26
C ASP A 59 -12.56 -20.63 6.51
N GLY A 60 -12.41 -19.93 7.64
CA GLY A 60 -11.94 -20.54 8.87
C GLY A 60 -10.47 -20.94 8.87
N LYS A 61 -9.72 -20.57 7.83
CA LYS A 61 -8.27 -20.79 7.73
C LYS A 61 -7.55 -19.49 8.07
N GLU A 62 -6.61 -19.60 8.98
CA GLU A 62 -5.78 -18.49 9.42
C GLU A 62 -4.37 -18.61 8.85
N GLY A 63 -3.81 -17.50 8.39
CA GLY A 63 -2.48 -17.54 7.80
C GLY A 63 -1.89 -16.16 7.52
N ILE A 64 -0.59 -16.16 7.22
CA ILE A 64 0.14 -14.97 6.81
C ILE A 64 0.07 -14.83 5.30
N ASN A 65 -0.19 -13.62 4.84
CA ASN A 65 -0.14 -13.24 3.44
C ASN A 65 1.05 -12.31 3.18
N ILE A 66 1.86 -12.65 2.19
CA ILE A 66 2.93 -11.79 1.70
C ILE A 66 2.76 -11.65 0.20
N GLY A 67 2.82 -10.43 -0.30
CA GLY A 67 2.63 -10.21 -1.73
C GLY A 67 3.32 -8.98 -2.27
N VAL A 68 3.44 -8.96 -3.59
CA VAL A 68 3.93 -7.82 -4.36
C VAL A 68 3.02 -7.60 -5.57
N ASP A 69 2.64 -6.34 -5.78
CA ASP A 69 1.85 -5.89 -6.91
C ASP A 69 2.60 -4.79 -7.65
N PHE A 70 2.54 -4.79 -8.96
CA PHE A 70 2.89 -3.66 -9.81
C PHE A 70 1.61 -2.91 -10.17
N LEU A 71 1.59 -1.60 -9.91
CA LEU A 71 0.41 -0.75 -10.04
C LEU A 71 0.66 0.39 -11.02
N LEU A 72 -0.33 0.65 -11.85
CA LEU A 72 -0.42 1.81 -12.73
C LEU A 72 -1.54 2.74 -12.22
N HIS A 73 -1.22 4.02 -12.04
CA HIS A 73 -2.14 5.05 -11.55
C HIS A 73 -2.58 5.97 -12.69
N ASN A 74 -3.88 6.15 -12.81
CA ASN A 74 -4.49 7.12 -13.72
C ASN A 74 -5.10 8.26 -12.89
N TYR A 75 -4.57 9.46 -13.05
CA TYR A 75 -4.99 10.68 -12.35
C TYR A 75 -6.05 11.48 -13.12
N ASP A 76 -6.34 11.11 -14.36
CA ASP A 76 -7.27 11.84 -15.22
C ASP A 76 -8.71 11.31 -15.11
N PHE A 77 -8.89 10.18 -14.43
CA PHE A 77 -10.19 9.50 -14.36
C PHE A 77 -11.20 10.22 -13.47
N ILE A 78 -10.75 10.78 -12.35
CA ILE A 78 -11.60 11.53 -11.40
C ILE A 78 -10.88 12.81 -11.01
N THR A 79 -11.55 13.95 -11.23
CA THR A 79 -11.06 15.26 -10.80
C THR A 79 -11.67 15.63 -9.45
N ALA A 80 -10.85 16.04 -8.48
CA ALA A 80 -11.28 16.54 -7.19
C ALA A 80 -10.93 18.02 -7.04
N GLU A 81 -11.75 18.77 -6.31
CA GLU A 81 -11.47 20.19 -6.01
C GLU A 81 -10.24 20.35 -5.11
N LYS A 82 -10.03 19.41 -4.21
CA LYS A 82 -8.84 19.32 -3.34
C LYS A 82 -8.30 17.90 -3.35
N GLY A 83 -6.98 17.77 -3.34
CA GLY A 83 -6.32 16.46 -3.44
C GLY A 83 -6.39 15.84 -4.82
N LYS A 84 -6.10 14.55 -4.90
CA LYS A 84 -6.16 13.76 -6.14
C LYS A 84 -6.87 12.44 -5.86
N ILE A 85 -7.63 11.96 -6.86
CA ILE A 85 -8.31 10.65 -6.76
C ILE A 85 -7.85 9.78 -7.93
N PRO A 86 -6.62 9.21 -7.88
CA PRO A 86 -6.21 8.27 -8.89
C PRO A 86 -7.02 6.97 -8.80
N PHE A 87 -7.46 6.49 -9.96
CA PHE A 87 -7.79 5.10 -10.16
C PHE A 87 -6.51 4.34 -10.43
N TYR A 88 -6.30 3.21 -9.77
CA TYR A 88 -5.15 2.36 -10.04
C TYR A 88 -5.55 0.93 -10.34
N TYR A 89 -4.74 0.27 -11.14
CA TYR A 89 -4.87 -1.14 -11.50
C TYR A 89 -3.49 -1.75 -11.69
N GLY A 90 -3.45 -3.08 -11.70
CA GLY A 90 -2.17 -3.73 -11.86
C GLY A 90 -2.23 -5.25 -11.87
N ALA A 91 -1.10 -5.86 -11.58
CA ALA A 91 -0.97 -7.29 -11.43
C ALA A 91 0.02 -7.61 -10.30
N GLY A 92 -0.22 -8.69 -9.60
CA GLY A 92 0.64 -9.12 -8.51
C GLY A 92 0.63 -10.61 -8.25
N ILE A 93 1.59 -11.03 -7.44
CA ILE A 93 1.74 -12.40 -6.96
C ILE A 93 1.79 -12.38 -5.44
N HIS A 94 1.02 -13.25 -4.83
CA HIS A 94 0.89 -13.37 -3.39
C HIS A 94 1.08 -14.82 -2.95
N LEU A 95 1.62 -14.97 -1.75
CA LEU A 95 1.74 -16.23 -1.01
C LEU A 95 0.93 -16.11 0.26
N LYS A 96 -0.01 -17.03 0.48
CA LYS A 96 -0.65 -17.27 1.76
C LYS A 96 -0.09 -18.55 2.38
N SER A 97 0.40 -18.46 3.61
CA SER A 97 0.84 -19.61 4.40
C SER A 97 -0.14 -19.81 5.53
N TYR A 98 -0.93 -20.86 5.45
CA TYR A 98 -1.93 -21.20 6.45
C TYR A 98 -1.34 -22.10 7.55
N ASN A 99 -1.79 -21.91 8.78
CA ASN A 99 -1.29 -22.67 9.92
C ASN A 99 -1.53 -24.19 9.80
N ASN A 100 -2.67 -24.59 9.20
CA ASN A 100 -3.10 -26.00 9.14
C ASN A 100 -3.53 -26.47 7.75
N ALA A 101 -3.31 -25.70 6.69
CA ALA A 101 -3.83 -26.02 5.36
C ALA A 101 -2.80 -25.85 4.21
N GLY A 102 -1.52 -25.76 4.55
CA GLY A 102 -0.44 -25.61 3.57
C GLY A 102 -0.34 -24.19 3.00
N ASN A 103 0.32 -24.08 1.87
CA ASN A 103 0.59 -22.79 1.24
C ASN A 103 -0.30 -22.62 0.00
N GLN A 104 -0.71 -21.38 -0.26
CA GLN A 104 -1.43 -21.00 -1.48
C GLN A 104 -0.64 -19.91 -2.19
N ILE A 105 -0.33 -20.13 -3.47
CA ILE A 105 0.25 -19.11 -4.35
C ILE A 105 -0.81 -18.68 -5.34
N TYR A 106 -1.02 -17.37 -5.47
CA TYR A 106 -2.02 -16.82 -6.37
C TYR A 106 -1.54 -15.55 -7.07
N ALA A 107 -1.99 -15.40 -8.32
CA ALA A 107 -1.89 -14.14 -9.06
C ALA A 107 -3.18 -13.34 -8.87
N ARG A 108 -3.07 -12.01 -8.78
CA ARG A 108 -4.22 -11.12 -8.63
C ARG A 108 -4.13 -9.89 -9.53
N VAL A 109 -5.29 -9.28 -9.77
CA VAL A 109 -5.43 -8.02 -10.50
C VAL A 109 -6.03 -6.99 -9.53
N PRO A 110 -5.21 -6.19 -8.85
CA PRO A 110 -5.71 -5.11 -8.01
C PRO A 110 -6.35 -4.01 -8.86
N LEU A 111 -7.50 -3.55 -8.41
CA LEU A 111 -8.28 -2.43 -8.94
C LEU A 111 -8.64 -1.54 -7.75
N GLY A 112 -8.25 -0.28 -7.76
CA GLY A 112 -8.49 0.55 -6.60
C GLY A 112 -8.64 2.02 -6.90
N LEU A 113 -9.15 2.73 -5.91
CA LEU A 113 -9.21 4.17 -5.83
C LEU A 113 -8.41 4.61 -4.62
N ALA A 114 -7.64 5.66 -4.76
CA ALA A 114 -7.00 6.30 -3.62
C ALA A 114 -7.42 7.77 -3.57
N TYR A 115 -7.56 8.31 -2.38
CA TYR A 115 -7.71 9.73 -2.16
C TYR A 115 -6.42 10.26 -1.52
N GLU A 116 -5.64 10.96 -2.30
CA GLU A 116 -4.40 11.61 -1.89
C GLU A 116 -4.71 13.02 -1.40
N LEU A 117 -4.47 13.25 -0.09
CA LEU A 117 -4.77 14.53 0.53
C LEU A 117 -3.79 15.61 0.06
N SER A 118 -4.30 16.84 -0.18
CA SER A 118 -3.46 17.98 -0.60
C SER A 118 -2.58 18.52 0.52
N ASP A 119 -3.06 18.48 1.77
CA ASP A 119 -2.44 19.16 2.89
C ASP A 119 -1.56 18.23 3.75
N LEU A 120 -1.68 16.93 3.54
CA LEU A 120 -0.93 15.91 4.26
C LEU A 120 -0.39 14.85 3.29
N PRO A 121 0.82 14.35 3.49
CA PRO A 121 1.38 13.27 2.69
C PRO A 121 0.73 11.93 3.09
N LEU A 122 -0.58 11.83 2.87
CA LEU A 122 -1.41 10.69 3.27
C LEU A 122 -2.36 10.35 2.13
N ASP A 123 -2.53 9.05 1.85
CA ASP A 123 -3.64 8.54 1.06
C ASP A 123 -4.59 7.69 1.92
N ILE A 124 -5.85 7.69 1.51
CA ILE A 124 -6.86 6.71 1.92
C ILE A 124 -7.22 5.94 0.66
N PHE A 125 -7.24 4.62 0.73
CA PHE A 125 -7.50 3.80 -0.44
C PHE A 125 -8.55 2.72 -0.20
N PHE A 126 -9.23 2.37 -1.27
CA PHE A 126 -10.07 1.18 -1.39
C PHE A 126 -9.54 0.33 -2.55
N GLU A 127 -9.39 -0.96 -2.33
CA GLU A 127 -8.87 -1.91 -3.31
C GLU A 127 -9.76 -3.16 -3.36
N PHE A 128 -10.06 -3.60 -4.57
CA PHE A 128 -10.66 -4.89 -4.89
C PHE A 128 -9.70 -5.64 -5.80
N ALA A 129 -9.36 -6.87 -5.48
CA ALA A 129 -8.38 -7.63 -6.23
C ALA A 129 -8.82 -9.09 -6.43
N PRO A 130 -9.52 -9.38 -7.55
CA PRO A 130 -9.77 -10.75 -7.97
C PRO A 130 -8.48 -11.42 -8.39
N GLY A 131 -8.41 -12.75 -8.21
CA GLY A 131 -7.22 -13.51 -8.52
C GLY A 131 -7.50 -14.99 -8.71
N ILE A 132 -6.47 -15.71 -9.11
CA ILE A 132 -6.48 -17.15 -9.31
C ILE A 132 -5.31 -17.75 -8.54
N ALA A 133 -5.61 -18.63 -7.61
CA ALA A 133 -4.62 -19.50 -7.00
C ALA A 133 -4.17 -20.55 -8.02
N VAL A 134 -2.90 -20.89 -7.97
CA VAL A 134 -2.30 -21.94 -8.82
C VAL A 134 -1.73 -23.08 -7.97
N VAL A 135 -1.56 -22.85 -6.69
CA VAL A 135 -1.07 -23.82 -5.69
C VAL A 135 -1.97 -23.74 -4.46
N PRO A 136 -2.41 -24.86 -3.86
CA PRO A 136 -2.18 -26.26 -4.27
C PRO A 136 -3.03 -26.70 -5.46
N GLU A 137 -4.17 -26.07 -5.68
CA GLU A 137 -5.11 -26.34 -6.77
C GLU A 137 -5.66 -25.03 -7.35
N PRO A 138 -5.97 -25.00 -8.65
CA PRO A 138 -6.60 -23.81 -9.26
C PRO A 138 -7.91 -23.46 -8.56
N SER A 139 -8.01 -22.23 -8.03
CA SER A 139 -9.21 -21.74 -7.38
C SER A 139 -9.31 -20.22 -7.49
N LEU A 140 -10.53 -19.69 -7.44
CA LEU A 140 -10.74 -18.25 -7.41
C LEU A 140 -10.39 -17.67 -6.03
N VAL A 141 -9.71 -16.54 -6.03
CA VAL A 141 -9.38 -15.78 -4.84
C VAL A 141 -9.94 -14.37 -5.00
N THR A 142 -10.52 -13.84 -3.95
CA THR A 142 -10.98 -12.46 -3.94
C THR A 142 -10.39 -11.76 -2.72
N ASN A 143 -9.71 -10.65 -2.97
CA ASN A 143 -9.21 -9.78 -1.92
C ASN A 143 -9.92 -8.43 -1.97
N PHE A 144 -10.09 -7.80 -0.82
CA PHE A 144 -10.54 -6.42 -0.71
C PHE A 144 -9.87 -5.75 0.48
N ALA A 145 -9.61 -4.47 0.36
CA ALA A 145 -9.00 -3.72 1.43
C ALA A 145 -9.45 -2.27 1.42
N ILE A 146 -9.60 -1.69 2.60
CA ILE A 146 -9.62 -0.26 2.83
C ILE A 146 -8.46 0.09 3.75
N GLY A 147 -7.76 1.18 3.48
CA GLY A 147 -6.60 1.52 4.29
C GLY A 147 -6.14 2.95 4.12
N GLY A 148 -5.05 3.29 4.80
CA GLY A 148 -4.38 4.57 4.66
C GLY A 148 -2.88 4.41 4.75
N ARG A 149 -2.14 5.26 4.02
CA ARG A 149 -0.68 5.26 3.98
C ARG A 149 -0.16 6.67 4.16
N PHE A 150 0.90 6.78 4.93
CA PHE A 150 1.68 8.00 5.06
C PHE A 150 2.92 7.93 4.16
N TYR A 151 3.18 9.00 3.41
CA TYR A 151 4.25 9.07 2.43
C TYR A 151 5.42 9.90 2.92
N PHE A 152 6.64 9.44 2.60
CA PHE A 152 7.89 10.12 2.91
C PHE A 152 8.92 9.89 1.82
N ASP A 153 9.81 10.88 1.64
CA ASP A 153 10.94 10.81 0.71
C ASP A 153 12.21 10.44 1.47
N LEU A 154 12.67 9.21 1.28
CA LEU A 154 13.90 8.71 1.91
C LEU A 154 15.16 9.47 1.44
N ASN A 155 15.19 9.95 0.19
CA ASN A 155 16.34 10.67 -0.33
C ASN A 155 16.48 12.04 0.34
N LYS A 156 15.35 12.70 0.60
CA LYS A 156 15.32 13.97 1.34
C LYS A 156 15.71 13.77 2.80
N ALA A 157 15.21 12.72 3.42
CA ALA A 157 15.56 12.36 4.79
C ALA A 157 17.06 12.04 4.94
N ARG A 158 17.63 11.30 4.00
CA ARG A 158 19.07 10.96 3.99
C ARG A 158 19.95 12.19 3.84
N ARG A 159 19.65 13.09 2.90
CA ARG A 159 20.39 14.36 2.74
C ARG A 159 20.36 15.21 3.99
N ALA A 160 19.21 15.32 4.65
CA ALA A 160 19.10 16.08 5.90
C ALA A 160 19.92 15.50 7.07
N VAL A 161 20.23 14.21 7.05
CA VAL A 161 21.15 13.57 8.01
C VAL A 161 22.60 13.84 7.63
N GLU A 162 22.94 13.72 6.33
CA GLU A 162 24.31 13.96 5.82
C GLU A 162 24.76 15.42 6.03
N GLU A 163 23.84 16.39 5.97
CA GLU A 163 24.14 17.82 6.23
C GLU A 163 24.35 18.15 7.72
N ARG A 164 24.05 17.22 8.64
CA ARG A 164 24.17 17.42 10.08
C ARG A 164 25.38 16.74 10.72
N ILE A 165 26.15 15.99 9.92
CA ILE A 165 27.38 15.30 10.35
C ILE A 165 28.60 16.06 9.80
#